data_205a998eab5c7ab46dbaba61befbaca7
#
_entry.id   205a998eab5c7ab46dbaba61befbaca7
#
_cell.length_a   1.000
_cell.length_b   1.000
_cell.length_c   1.000
_cell.angle_alpha   90.00
_cell.angle_beta   90.00
_cell.angle_gamma   90.00
#
_symmetry.space_group_name_H-M   'P 1'
#
loop_
_entity.id
_entity.type
_entity.pdbx_description
1 polymer ?
#
loop_
_entity_poly.entity_id
_entity_poly.type
_entity_poly.pdbx_seq_one_letter_code
_entity_poly.pdbx_strand_id
1 'polypeptide(L)'
;MTTSSATPDFDGRRFKQLERAGYNLIAARYAAAAELRATLHTALLDAAGLAGGQHILDLASGPGILAQAALPRVSPGGRVVASDLAEAMLAESRSQHPAILHAAADGERLPFVDGCFDRVLCGLGLMFFPNEALALAEMRRVVKSGGRIAVSVWADAPQVPLVECALACMRRLLPAPKVARLSVFRLGDPERLAGLLSATGFTEPHVETCELQSSFKAPEDYWQAFLDLAGGAAGSLSRLPAEILAKLQGGVAQELAPYLCGEGYRLTSRVLIATASRAQPV
;
A
#
# COMPACT_ATOMS: atom_id res chain seq x y z
N MET A 1 13.67 -26.22 -31.64
CA MET A 1 13.25 -26.58 -30.26
C MET A 1 12.85 -25.28 -29.57
N THR A 2 11.58 -24.95 -29.60
CA THR A 2 11.01 -23.77 -28.96
C THR A 2 10.78 -24.09 -27.49
N THR A 3 11.62 -23.58 -26.61
CA THR A 3 11.40 -23.63 -25.17
C THR A 3 10.21 -22.71 -24.85
N SER A 4 9.06 -23.31 -24.66
CA SER A 4 7.89 -22.63 -24.06
C SER A 4 8.29 -22.18 -22.65
N SER A 5 8.51 -20.88 -22.47
CA SER A 5 8.65 -20.29 -21.14
C SER A 5 7.24 -20.23 -20.52
N ALA A 6 6.85 -21.33 -19.85
CA ALA A 6 5.67 -21.31 -19.02
C ALA A 6 5.84 -20.22 -17.95
N THR A 7 4.91 -19.27 -17.89
CA THR A 7 4.84 -18.30 -16.81
C THR A 7 4.73 -19.10 -15.51
N PRO A 8 5.59 -18.89 -14.49
CA PRO A 8 5.49 -19.66 -13.27
C PRO A 8 4.12 -19.43 -12.62
N ASP A 9 3.49 -20.51 -12.14
CA ASP A 9 2.23 -20.46 -11.40
C ASP A 9 2.40 -19.52 -10.20
N PHE A 10 1.43 -18.64 -9.98
CA PHE A 10 1.43 -17.70 -8.89
C PHE A 10 1.20 -18.41 -7.54
N ASP A 11 2.20 -18.37 -6.65
CA ASP A 11 2.11 -18.89 -5.28
C ASP A 11 1.88 -17.74 -4.30
N GLY A 12 0.63 -17.55 -3.86
CA GLY A 12 0.22 -16.50 -2.93
C GLY A 12 0.89 -16.59 -1.57
N ARG A 13 1.19 -17.80 -1.06
CA ARG A 13 1.91 -17.99 0.22
C ARG A 13 3.34 -17.50 0.09
N ARG A 14 4.03 -17.90 -0.95
CA ARG A 14 5.40 -17.47 -1.24
C ARG A 14 5.47 -15.97 -1.49
N PHE A 15 4.49 -15.41 -2.20
CA PHE A 15 4.37 -13.96 -2.42
C PHE A 15 4.31 -13.22 -1.07
N LYS A 16 3.38 -13.59 -0.17
CA LYS A 16 3.27 -12.98 1.18
C LYS A 16 4.57 -13.07 1.97
N GLN A 17 5.27 -14.21 1.92
CA GLN A 17 6.57 -14.36 2.59
C GLN A 17 7.62 -13.38 2.05
N LEU A 18 7.68 -13.17 0.74
CA LEU A 18 8.62 -12.25 0.11
C LEU A 18 8.29 -10.80 0.45
N GLU A 19 7.00 -10.42 0.41
CA GLU A 19 6.56 -9.07 0.78
C GLU A 19 6.86 -8.79 2.26
N ARG A 20 6.49 -9.71 3.17
CA ARG A 20 6.81 -9.61 4.60
C ARG A 20 8.31 -9.44 4.86
N ALA A 21 9.14 -10.26 4.22
CA ALA A 21 10.60 -10.16 4.38
C ALA A 21 11.14 -8.82 3.84
N GLY A 22 10.64 -8.34 2.71
CA GLY A 22 11.04 -7.08 2.11
C GLY A 22 10.64 -5.89 2.98
N TYR A 23 9.40 -5.85 3.45
CA TYR A 23 8.93 -4.77 4.33
C TYR A 23 9.61 -4.80 5.71
N ASN A 24 9.89 -5.97 6.28
CA ASN A 24 10.72 -6.09 7.49
C ASN A 24 12.12 -5.49 7.29
N LEU A 25 12.71 -5.64 6.11
CA LEU A 25 14.04 -5.12 5.80
C LEU A 25 14.10 -3.59 5.76
N ILE A 26 13.01 -2.93 5.35
CA ILE A 26 12.99 -1.47 5.13
C ILE A 26 12.19 -0.69 6.17
N ALA A 27 11.70 -1.30 7.25
CA ALA A 27 10.71 -0.71 8.14
C ALA A 27 11.07 0.70 8.61
N ALA A 28 12.27 0.92 9.11
CA ALA A 28 12.73 2.24 9.57
C ALA A 28 12.83 3.26 8.42
N ARG A 29 13.33 2.86 7.24
CA ARG A 29 13.42 3.74 6.06
C ARG A 29 12.03 4.09 5.51
N TYR A 30 11.14 3.11 5.48
CA TYR A 30 9.75 3.31 5.08
C TYR A 30 9.02 4.30 6.01
N ALA A 31 9.28 4.22 7.33
CA ALA A 31 8.77 5.17 8.31
C ALA A 31 9.32 6.59 8.06
N ALA A 32 10.63 6.72 7.83
CA ALA A 32 11.27 7.99 7.54
C ALA A 32 10.76 8.67 6.27
N ALA A 33 10.29 7.89 5.28
CA ALA A 33 9.71 8.39 4.03
C ALA A 33 8.19 8.71 4.13
N ALA A 34 7.64 8.89 5.34
CA ALA A 34 6.21 9.13 5.56
C ALA A 34 5.67 10.37 4.86
N GLU A 35 6.47 11.42 4.75
CA GLU A 35 6.10 12.71 4.14
C GLU A 35 5.63 12.55 2.69
N LEU A 36 6.20 11.62 1.93
CA LEU A 36 5.79 11.33 0.55
C LEU A 36 4.32 10.87 0.43
N ARG A 37 3.69 10.48 1.54
CA ARG A 37 2.32 9.96 1.60
C ARG A 37 1.39 10.81 2.48
N ALA A 38 1.87 11.94 3.03
CA ALA A 38 1.10 12.74 3.99
C ALA A 38 -0.24 13.23 3.43
N THR A 39 -0.23 13.74 2.19
CA THR A 39 -1.46 14.17 1.49
C THR A 39 -2.46 13.02 1.33
N LEU A 40 -1.98 11.82 0.96
CA LEU A 40 -2.84 10.63 0.83
C LEU A 40 -3.44 10.23 2.18
N HIS A 41 -2.65 10.22 3.25
CA HIS A 41 -3.16 9.86 4.57
C HIS A 41 -4.27 10.80 5.01
N THR A 42 -4.12 12.11 4.78
CA THR A 42 -5.15 13.11 5.08
C THR A 42 -6.42 12.85 4.27
N ALA A 43 -6.29 12.69 2.95
CA ALA A 43 -7.43 12.44 2.06
C ALA A 43 -8.16 11.13 2.41
N LEU A 44 -7.43 10.05 2.72
CA LEU A 44 -8.02 8.76 3.10
C LEU A 44 -8.79 8.85 4.42
N LEU A 45 -8.26 9.59 5.40
CA LEU A 45 -8.93 9.82 6.69
C LEU A 45 -10.17 10.70 6.54
N ASP A 46 -10.15 11.69 5.65
CA ASP A 46 -11.29 12.54 5.36
C ASP A 46 -12.41 11.72 4.68
N ALA A 47 -12.08 10.91 3.69
CA ALA A 47 -13.00 9.99 3.02
C ALA A 47 -13.60 8.95 3.97
N ALA A 48 -12.83 8.48 4.95
CA ALA A 48 -13.30 7.51 5.96
C ALA A 48 -14.38 8.10 6.89
N GLY A 49 -14.43 9.42 7.09
CA GLY A 49 -15.40 10.10 7.94
C GLY A 49 -15.30 9.63 9.39
N LEU A 50 -14.12 9.78 10.00
CA LEU A 50 -13.88 9.37 11.38
C LEU A 50 -14.59 10.32 12.37
N ALA A 51 -15.05 9.75 13.50
CA ALA A 51 -15.72 10.50 14.58
C ALA A 51 -15.25 10.04 15.96
N GLY A 52 -15.37 10.93 16.95
CA GLY A 52 -15.02 10.62 18.34
C GLY A 52 -15.69 9.37 18.87
N GLY A 53 -14.99 8.60 19.68
CA GLY A 53 -15.46 7.34 20.28
C GLY A 53 -15.38 6.10 19.38
N GLN A 54 -15.02 6.23 18.10
CA GLN A 54 -14.98 5.10 17.18
C GLN A 54 -13.76 4.19 17.41
N HIS A 55 -13.95 2.90 17.13
CA HIS A 55 -12.89 1.88 17.08
C HIS A 55 -12.48 1.65 15.62
N ILE A 56 -11.22 1.87 15.32
CA ILE A 56 -10.66 1.84 13.97
C ILE A 56 -9.66 0.68 13.83
N LEU A 57 -9.73 -0.03 12.72
CA LEU A 57 -8.66 -0.91 12.25
C LEU A 57 -7.92 -0.21 11.12
N ASP A 58 -6.62 -0.04 11.24
CA ASP A 58 -5.70 0.29 10.15
C ASP A 58 -5.02 -1.01 9.70
N LEU A 59 -5.44 -1.56 8.56
CA LEU A 59 -5.00 -2.84 8.00
C LEU A 59 -3.88 -2.61 6.99
N ALA A 60 -2.83 -3.42 7.03
CA ALA A 60 -1.56 -3.19 6.35
C ALA A 60 -0.98 -1.80 6.74
N SER A 61 -0.97 -1.56 8.04
CA SER A 61 -0.69 -0.25 8.64
C SER A 61 0.76 0.21 8.46
N GLY A 62 1.66 -0.71 8.08
CA GLY A 62 3.09 -0.41 8.04
C GLY A 62 3.57 0.12 9.41
N PRO A 63 4.36 1.22 9.43
CA PRO A 63 4.89 1.81 10.67
C PRO A 63 3.84 2.65 11.43
N GLY A 64 2.54 2.52 11.11
CA GLY A 64 1.45 3.11 11.88
C GLY A 64 1.21 4.61 11.67
N ILE A 65 1.73 5.22 10.62
CA ILE A 65 1.58 6.66 10.36
C ILE A 65 0.10 7.05 10.15
N LEU A 66 -0.65 6.23 9.36
CA LEU A 66 -2.08 6.45 9.16
C LEU A 66 -2.85 6.25 10.46
N ALA A 67 -2.55 5.19 11.22
CA ALA A 67 -3.14 4.92 12.54
C ALA A 67 -2.89 6.08 13.51
N GLN A 68 -1.67 6.62 13.55
CA GLN A 68 -1.31 7.78 14.37
C GLN A 68 -2.12 9.02 13.99
N ALA A 69 -2.29 9.27 12.70
CA ALA A 69 -3.09 10.40 12.21
C ALA A 69 -4.60 10.21 12.45
N ALA A 70 -5.08 8.95 12.55
CA ALA A 70 -6.46 8.62 12.88
C ALA A 70 -6.79 8.84 14.36
N LEU A 71 -5.83 8.61 15.28
CA LEU A 71 -6.07 8.62 16.73
C LEU A 71 -6.69 9.92 17.25
N PRO A 72 -6.21 11.13 16.94
CA PRO A 72 -6.83 12.37 17.38
C PRO A 72 -8.25 12.57 16.83
N ARG A 73 -8.57 12.03 15.65
CA ARG A 73 -9.91 12.15 15.02
C ARG A 73 -10.96 11.30 15.72
N VAL A 74 -10.55 10.26 16.46
CA VAL A 74 -11.47 9.39 17.20
C VAL A 74 -11.46 9.65 18.71
N SER A 75 -10.58 10.49 19.20
CA SER A 75 -10.52 10.90 20.61
C SER A 75 -11.61 11.94 20.94
N PRO A 76 -12.16 11.96 22.19
CA PRO A 76 -11.92 10.99 23.26
C PRO A 76 -12.72 9.71 23.09
N GLY A 77 -12.28 8.63 23.78
CA GLY A 77 -12.99 7.36 23.90
C GLY A 77 -12.81 6.39 22.74
N GLY A 78 -12.30 6.84 21.58
CA GLY A 78 -11.99 5.98 20.44
C GLY A 78 -10.66 5.24 20.61
N ARG A 79 -10.46 4.20 19.80
CA ARG A 79 -9.25 3.37 19.77
C ARG A 79 -8.83 3.08 18.35
N VAL A 80 -7.53 2.95 18.12
CA VAL A 80 -6.97 2.54 16.84
C VAL A 80 -6.13 1.28 17.03
N VAL A 81 -6.37 0.29 16.18
CA VAL A 81 -5.57 -0.94 16.07
C VAL A 81 -4.82 -0.89 14.75
N ALA A 82 -3.50 -0.91 14.80
CA ALA A 82 -2.63 -1.07 13.64
C ALA A 82 -2.34 -2.56 13.42
N SER A 83 -2.61 -3.06 12.24
CA SER A 83 -2.39 -4.47 11.89
C SER A 83 -1.57 -4.61 10.63
N ASP A 84 -0.51 -5.40 10.68
CA ASP A 84 0.37 -5.66 9.53
C ASP A 84 0.91 -7.09 9.57
N LEU A 85 1.29 -7.61 8.41
CA LEU A 85 1.93 -8.92 8.29
C LEU A 85 3.43 -8.85 8.64
N ALA A 86 4.07 -7.68 8.44
CA ALA A 86 5.48 -7.44 8.69
C ALA A 86 5.71 -6.95 10.11
N GLU A 87 6.28 -7.79 10.95
CA GLU A 87 6.44 -7.50 12.40
C GLU A 87 7.38 -6.34 12.68
N ALA A 88 8.41 -6.12 11.83
CA ALA A 88 9.30 -4.97 12.00
C ALA A 88 8.56 -3.65 11.75
N MET A 89 7.56 -3.61 10.86
CA MET A 89 6.69 -2.45 10.70
C MET A 89 5.92 -2.14 11.99
N LEU A 90 5.35 -3.16 12.62
CA LEU A 90 4.64 -3.00 13.90
C LEU A 90 5.58 -2.64 15.05
N ALA A 91 6.82 -3.14 15.03
CA ALA A 91 7.84 -2.76 16.03
C ALA A 91 8.19 -1.28 15.89
N GLU A 92 8.37 -0.77 14.66
CA GLU A 92 8.58 0.64 14.38
C GLU A 92 7.38 1.48 14.85
N SER A 93 6.16 1.06 14.51
CA SER A 93 4.93 1.72 14.96
C SER A 93 4.84 1.77 16.48
N ARG A 94 5.14 0.67 17.17
CA ARG A 94 5.06 0.60 18.64
C ARG A 94 6.06 1.51 19.32
N SER A 95 7.26 1.65 18.75
CA SER A 95 8.30 2.53 19.30
C SER A 95 7.94 4.02 19.19
N GLN A 96 7.27 4.40 18.09
CA GLN A 96 6.94 5.79 17.81
C GLN A 96 5.53 6.19 18.30
N HIS A 97 4.60 5.23 18.37
CA HIS A 97 3.18 5.48 18.62
C HIS A 97 2.60 4.55 19.72
N PRO A 98 3.04 4.69 20.97
CA PRO A 98 2.69 3.75 22.07
C PRO A 98 1.20 3.74 22.43
N ALA A 99 0.43 4.76 22.04
CA ALA A 99 -1.02 4.84 22.27
C ALA A 99 -1.85 3.99 21.30
N ILE A 100 -1.23 3.46 20.23
CA ILE A 100 -1.88 2.60 19.25
C ILE A 100 -1.78 1.14 19.70
N LEU A 101 -2.85 0.38 19.51
CA LEU A 101 -2.84 -1.08 19.71
C LEU A 101 -2.26 -1.77 18.46
N HIS A 102 -1.51 -2.86 18.63
CA HIS A 102 -0.83 -3.52 17.53
C HIS A 102 -1.17 -5.01 17.46
N ALA A 103 -1.47 -5.51 16.25
CA ALA A 103 -1.75 -6.91 15.98
C ALA A 103 -1.02 -7.38 14.72
N ALA A 104 -0.13 -8.37 14.84
CA ALA A 104 0.46 -9.03 13.68
C ALA A 104 -0.58 -9.98 13.07
N ALA A 105 -0.99 -9.74 11.82
CA ALA A 105 -2.02 -10.54 11.17
C ALA A 105 -1.89 -10.57 9.64
N ASP A 106 -2.38 -11.67 9.06
CA ASP A 106 -2.65 -11.77 7.64
C ASP A 106 -4.03 -11.15 7.35
N GLY A 107 -4.09 -10.14 6.47
CA GLY A 107 -5.33 -9.45 6.13
C GLY A 107 -6.39 -10.32 5.43
N GLU A 108 -6.00 -11.49 4.92
CA GLU A 108 -6.94 -12.50 4.40
C GLU A 108 -7.49 -13.42 5.51
N ARG A 109 -7.03 -13.25 6.76
CA ARG A 109 -7.50 -14.02 7.94
C ARG A 109 -7.25 -13.22 9.21
N LEU A 110 -8.15 -12.30 9.53
CA LEU A 110 -8.01 -11.40 10.66
C LEU A 110 -8.37 -12.06 12.00
N PRO A 111 -7.56 -11.89 13.06
CA PRO A 111 -7.80 -12.47 14.37
C PRO A 111 -8.77 -11.63 15.22
N PHE A 112 -9.76 -10.99 14.58
CA PHE A 112 -10.74 -10.15 15.26
C PHE A 112 -12.12 -10.78 15.16
N VAL A 113 -12.97 -10.51 16.14
CA VAL A 113 -14.38 -10.93 16.14
C VAL A 113 -15.19 -10.10 15.13
N ASP A 114 -16.33 -10.63 14.71
CA ASP A 114 -17.22 -9.98 13.77
C ASP A 114 -17.73 -8.63 14.34
N GLY A 115 -17.79 -7.61 13.49
CA GLY A 115 -18.40 -6.34 13.82
C GLY A 115 -17.78 -5.59 15.00
N CYS A 116 -16.47 -5.66 15.19
CA CYS A 116 -15.80 -5.00 16.31
C CYS A 116 -15.25 -3.60 15.98
N PHE A 117 -15.17 -3.20 14.72
CA PHE A 117 -14.67 -1.90 14.29
C PHE A 117 -15.76 -1.04 13.65
N ASP A 118 -15.75 0.27 13.93
CA ASP A 118 -16.63 1.25 13.29
C ASP A 118 -16.14 1.59 11.88
N ARG A 119 -14.80 1.60 11.69
CA ARG A 119 -14.13 1.85 10.41
C ARG A 119 -12.97 0.90 10.21
N VAL A 120 -12.73 0.52 8.97
CA VAL A 120 -11.52 -0.19 8.54
C VAL A 120 -10.82 0.64 7.48
N LEU A 121 -9.57 0.98 7.72
CA LEU A 121 -8.68 1.69 6.81
C LEU A 121 -7.71 0.69 6.17
N CYS A 122 -7.31 0.91 4.92
CA CYS A 122 -6.24 0.16 4.28
C CYS A 122 -5.51 1.06 3.26
N GLY A 123 -4.47 1.75 3.74
CA GLY A 123 -3.69 2.70 2.94
C GLY A 123 -2.64 2.00 2.08
N LEU A 124 -2.80 1.96 0.75
CA LEU A 124 -1.88 1.32 -0.21
C LEU A 124 -1.54 -0.15 0.14
N GLY A 125 -2.49 -0.85 0.78
CA GLY A 125 -2.30 -2.25 1.20
C GLY A 125 -3.00 -3.27 0.31
N LEU A 126 -4.23 -2.95 -0.20
CA LEU A 126 -5.13 -3.94 -0.83
C LEU A 126 -4.49 -4.64 -2.04
N MET A 127 -3.65 -3.96 -2.83
CA MET A 127 -2.96 -4.54 -3.97
C MET A 127 -1.90 -5.61 -3.62
N PHE A 128 -1.52 -5.73 -2.34
CA PHE A 128 -0.57 -6.74 -1.87
C PHE A 128 -1.24 -8.02 -1.34
N PHE A 129 -2.55 -8.08 -1.26
CA PHE A 129 -3.23 -9.32 -0.88
C PHE A 129 -3.38 -10.25 -2.09
N PRO A 130 -2.83 -11.49 -2.08
CA PRO A 130 -3.02 -12.46 -3.14
C PRO A 130 -4.47 -12.68 -3.54
N ASN A 131 -5.37 -12.70 -2.55
CA ASN A 131 -6.80 -12.78 -2.75
C ASN A 131 -7.48 -11.52 -2.16
N GLU A 132 -7.59 -10.48 -2.97
CA GLU A 132 -8.22 -9.21 -2.57
C GLU A 132 -9.69 -9.37 -2.17
N ALA A 133 -10.41 -10.30 -2.78
CA ALA A 133 -11.80 -10.57 -2.43
C ALA A 133 -11.91 -11.18 -1.02
N LEU A 134 -10.99 -12.06 -0.65
CA LEU A 134 -10.94 -12.64 0.70
C LEU A 134 -10.56 -11.56 1.74
N ALA A 135 -9.59 -10.70 1.44
CA ALA A 135 -9.23 -9.59 2.32
C ALA A 135 -10.42 -8.62 2.54
N LEU A 136 -11.14 -8.28 1.46
CA LEU A 136 -12.36 -7.45 1.56
C LEU A 136 -13.48 -8.15 2.33
N ALA A 137 -13.64 -9.48 2.18
CA ALA A 137 -14.60 -10.24 2.97
C ALA A 137 -14.26 -10.20 4.47
N GLU A 138 -12.98 -10.29 4.84
CA GLU A 138 -12.50 -10.13 6.22
C GLU A 138 -12.72 -8.71 6.74
N MET A 139 -12.40 -7.67 5.93
CA MET A 139 -12.71 -6.28 6.29
C MET A 139 -14.22 -6.11 6.55
N ARG A 140 -15.06 -6.69 5.66
CA ARG A 140 -16.53 -6.66 5.83
C ARG A 140 -16.98 -7.42 7.07
N ARG A 141 -16.35 -8.54 7.40
CA ARG A 141 -16.70 -9.31 8.60
C ARG A 141 -16.41 -8.53 9.87
N VAL A 142 -15.25 -7.88 9.97
CA VAL A 142 -14.81 -7.19 11.19
C VAL A 142 -15.39 -5.79 11.34
N VAL A 143 -15.82 -5.12 10.26
CA VAL A 143 -16.49 -3.83 10.36
C VAL A 143 -17.94 -4.04 10.84
N LYS A 144 -18.45 -3.18 11.69
CA LYS A 144 -19.85 -3.20 12.19
C LYS A 144 -20.86 -3.05 11.05
N SER A 145 -22.08 -3.56 11.24
CA SER A 145 -23.21 -3.18 10.39
C SER A 145 -23.43 -1.67 10.45
N GLY A 146 -23.58 -1.03 9.28
CA GLY A 146 -23.58 0.42 9.14
C GLY A 146 -22.20 1.08 9.24
N GLY A 147 -21.16 0.29 9.50
CA GLY A 147 -19.78 0.76 9.45
C GLY A 147 -19.26 0.92 8.02
N ARG A 148 -18.09 1.52 7.87
CA ARG A 148 -17.51 1.86 6.55
C ARG A 148 -16.08 1.41 6.45
N ILE A 149 -15.64 1.06 5.24
CA ILE A 149 -14.22 0.91 4.90
C ILE A 149 -13.74 2.09 4.06
N ALA A 150 -12.45 2.39 4.16
CA ALA A 150 -11.74 3.30 3.27
C ALA A 150 -10.41 2.67 2.87
N VAL A 151 -10.23 2.44 1.58
CA VAL A 151 -9.02 1.82 1.03
C VAL A 151 -8.38 2.73 0.00
N SER A 152 -7.06 2.69 -0.12
CA SER A 152 -6.38 3.34 -1.23
C SER A 152 -5.49 2.37 -1.98
N VAL A 153 -5.41 2.56 -3.31
CA VAL A 153 -4.58 1.78 -4.22
C VAL A 153 -3.95 2.69 -5.26
N TRP A 154 -2.80 2.32 -5.81
CA TRP A 154 -2.24 3.02 -6.95
C TRP A 154 -3.21 2.96 -8.15
N ALA A 155 -3.33 4.06 -8.87
CA ALA A 155 -3.99 4.08 -10.18
C ALA A 155 -3.20 3.26 -11.21
N ASP A 156 -3.60 3.28 -12.48
CA ASP A 156 -2.91 2.58 -13.56
C ASP A 156 -1.46 3.08 -13.74
N ALA A 157 -0.58 2.18 -14.14
CA ALA A 157 0.87 2.40 -14.20
C ALA A 157 1.29 3.73 -14.85
N PRO A 158 0.74 4.17 -16.01
CA PRO A 158 1.12 5.45 -16.62
C PRO A 158 0.79 6.68 -15.76
N GLN A 159 -0.11 6.55 -14.81
CA GLN A 159 -0.55 7.62 -13.90
C GLN A 159 0.23 7.66 -12.60
N VAL A 160 1.22 6.76 -12.41
CA VAL A 160 1.96 6.61 -11.14
C VAL A 160 3.49 6.62 -11.38
N PRO A 161 4.04 7.72 -11.92
CA PRO A 161 5.47 7.80 -12.25
C PRO A 161 6.38 7.59 -11.02
N LEU A 162 5.92 7.90 -9.80
CA LEU A 162 6.66 7.65 -8.57
C LEU A 162 7.10 6.19 -8.42
N VAL A 163 6.30 5.25 -8.92
CA VAL A 163 6.58 3.81 -8.83
C VAL A 163 6.98 3.24 -10.20
N GLU A 164 6.27 3.66 -11.26
CA GLU A 164 6.42 3.08 -12.60
C GLU A 164 7.79 3.34 -13.20
N CYS A 165 8.41 4.53 -13.04
CA CYS A 165 9.73 4.80 -13.58
C CYS A 165 10.77 3.81 -13.08
N ALA A 166 10.81 3.49 -11.79
CA ALA A 166 11.74 2.51 -11.25
C ALA A 166 11.43 1.08 -11.74
N LEU A 167 10.14 0.69 -11.78
CA LEU A 167 9.73 -0.62 -12.28
C LEU A 167 10.02 -0.77 -13.78
N ALA A 168 9.84 0.27 -14.59
CA ALA A 168 10.18 0.29 -16.01
C ALA A 168 11.69 0.14 -16.23
N CYS A 169 12.49 0.90 -15.47
CA CYS A 169 13.96 0.75 -15.46
C CYS A 169 14.38 -0.68 -15.10
N MET A 170 13.78 -1.26 -14.05
CA MET A 170 14.07 -2.64 -13.64
C MET A 170 13.67 -3.64 -14.73
N ARG A 171 12.50 -3.50 -15.37
CA ARG A 171 12.07 -4.38 -16.49
C ARG A 171 13.01 -4.30 -17.69
N ARG A 172 13.56 -3.12 -17.96
CA ARG A 172 14.50 -2.90 -19.07
C ARG A 172 15.87 -3.48 -18.80
N LEU A 173 16.38 -3.41 -17.58
CA LEU A 173 17.77 -3.72 -17.23
C LEU A 173 17.97 -5.08 -16.54
N LEU A 174 16.92 -5.68 -16.00
CA LEU A 174 16.99 -6.95 -15.29
C LEU A 174 16.26 -8.06 -16.05
N PRO A 175 16.69 -9.32 -15.90
CA PRO A 175 15.91 -10.44 -16.38
C PRO A 175 14.55 -10.53 -15.65
N ALA A 176 13.59 -11.18 -16.28
CA ALA A 176 12.30 -11.43 -15.67
C ALA A 176 12.43 -12.10 -14.28
N PRO A 177 11.62 -11.71 -13.29
CA PRO A 177 11.72 -12.29 -11.95
C PRO A 177 11.38 -13.78 -11.98
N LYS A 178 12.16 -14.58 -11.22
CA LYS A 178 11.98 -16.04 -11.11
C LYS A 178 10.69 -16.44 -10.37
N VAL A 179 10.09 -15.53 -9.61
CA VAL A 179 8.85 -15.72 -8.87
C VAL A 179 7.84 -14.71 -9.40
N ALA A 180 6.67 -15.20 -9.80
CA ALA A 180 5.58 -14.34 -10.25
C ALA A 180 5.18 -13.37 -9.13
N ARG A 181 4.99 -12.10 -9.49
CA ARG A 181 4.56 -11.04 -8.58
C ARG A 181 3.28 -10.40 -9.07
N LEU A 182 2.43 -10.02 -8.15
CA LEU A 182 1.26 -9.20 -8.48
C LEU A 182 1.72 -7.79 -8.88
N SER A 183 1.09 -7.25 -9.90
CA SER A 183 1.27 -5.84 -10.23
C SER A 183 0.67 -4.98 -9.12
N VAL A 184 1.39 -3.98 -8.64
CA VAL A 184 0.89 -3.01 -7.66
C VAL A 184 -0.20 -2.11 -8.26
N PHE A 185 -0.32 -2.07 -9.59
CA PHE A 185 -1.32 -1.30 -10.33
C PHE A 185 -2.59 -2.10 -10.69
N ARG A 186 -2.67 -3.38 -10.30
CA ARG A 186 -3.74 -4.30 -10.73
C ARG A 186 -5.16 -3.91 -10.33
N LEU A 187 -5.29 -2.99 -9.40
CA LEU A 187 -6.57 -2.42 -8.93
C LEU A 187 -6.72 -0.95 -9.33
N GLY A 188 -5.91 -0.45 -10.25
CA GLY A 188 -5.83 0.96 -10.63
C GLY A 188 -6.97 1.48 -11.50
N ASP A 189 -7.90 0.61 -11.94
CA ASP A 189 -9.12 0.98 -12.63
C ASP A 189 -10.25 1.27 -11.63
N PRO A 190 -10.87 2.47 -11.63
CA PRO A 190 -11.90 2.86 -10.66
C PRO A 190 -13.16 1.99 -10.73
N GLU A 191 -13.59 1.59 -11.94
CA GLU A 191 -14.80 0.77 -12.14
C GLU A 191 -14.57 -0.65 -11.61
N ARG A 192 -13.40 -1.21 -11.90
CA ARG A 192 -12.99 -2.51 -11.36
C ARG A 192 -12.94 -2.50 -9.84
N LEU A 193 -12.37 -1.44 -9.22
CA LEU A 193 -12.28 -1.32 -7.78
C LEU A 193 -13.68 -1.21 -7.14
N ALA A 194 -14.55 -0.38 -7.70
CA ALA A 194 -15.95 -0.26 -7.25
C ALA A 194 -16.72 -1.58 -7.40
N GLY A 195 -16.56 -2.25 -8.55
CA GLY A 195 -17.17 -3.57 -8.82
C GLY A 195 -16.70 -4.64 -7.85
N LEU A 196 -15.42 -4.64 -7.47
CA LEU A 196 -14.85 -5.57 -6.50
C LEU A 196 -15.46 -5.36 -5.10
N LEU A 197 -15.62 -4.10 -4.66
CA LEU A 197 -16.29 -3.76 -3.41
C LEU A 197 -17.74 -4.25 -3.40
N SER A 198 -18.50 -3.99 -4.47
CA SER A 198 -19.88 -4.46 -4.61
C SER A 198 -19.97 -5.99 -4.60
N ALA A 199 -19.11 -6.67 -5.34
CA ALA A 199 -19.08 -8.14 -5.43
C ALA A 199 -18.76 -8.81 -4.08
N THR A 200 -18.04 -8.11 -3.18
CA THR A 200 -17.76 -8.59 -1.83
C THR A 200 -18.81 -8.19 -0.80
N GLY A 201 -19.94 -7.63 -1.25
CA GLY A 201 -21.14 -7.36 -0.43
C GLY A 201 -21.09 -6.04 0.31
N PHE A 202 -20.25 -5.10 -0.07
CA PHE A 202 -20.34 -3.71 0.36
C PHE A 202 -21.36 -2.96 -0.49
N THR A 203 -21.95 -1.92 0.10
CA THR A 203 -22.92 -1.03 -0.54
C THR A 203 -22.30 0.35 -0.74
N GLU A 204 -22.87 1.11 -1.68
CA GLU A 204 -22.50 2.50 -1.95
C GLU A 204 -20.99 2.70 -2.17
N PRO A 205 -20.34 1.92 -3.07
CA PRO A 205 -18.95 2.15 -3.35
C PRO A 205 -18.77 3.51 -4.02
N HIS A 206 -17.87 4.30 -3.47
CA HIS A 206 -17.46 5.59 -4.04
C HIS A 206 -15.96 5.58 -4.24
N VAL A 207 -15.50 5.98 -5.43
CA VAL A 207 -14.07 6.02 -5.77
C VAL A 207 -13.73 7.43 -6.24
N GLU A 208 -12.73 8.01 -5.61
CA GLU A 208 -12.17 9.31 -5.97
C GLU A 208 -10.66 9.22 -6.20
N THR A 209 -10.10 10.22 -6.86
CA THR A 209 -8.66 10.29 -7.15
C THR A 209 -7.98 11.32 -6.26
N CYS A 210 -6.87 10.90 -5.64
CA CYS A 210 -5.94 11.78 -4.92
C CYS A 210 -4.64 11.91 -5.72
N GLU A 211 -4.11 13.10 -5.86
CA GLU A 211 -2.82 13.35 -6.52
C GLU A 211 -1.72 13.54 -5.48
N LEU A 212 -0.64 12.79 -5.64
CA LEU A 212 0.58 12.92 -4.85
C LEU A 212 1.64 13.65 -5.67
N GLN A 213 2.10 14.78 -5.18
CA GLN A 213 3.21 15.53 -5.75
C GLN A 213 4.51 15.09 -5.08
N SER A 214 5.52 14.78 -5.87
CA SER A 214 6.86 14.50 -5.37
C SER A 214 7.90 15.20 -6.25
N SER A 215 8.96 15.70 -5.62
CA SER A 215 10.03 16.43 -6.29
C SER A 215 11.38 15.88 -5.88
N PHE A 216 12.27 15.72 -6.83
CA PHE A 216 13.61 15.18 -6.64
C PHE A 216 14.62 16.08 -7.35
N LYS A 217 15.78 16.31 -6.73
CA LYS A 217 16.84 17.10 -7.35
C LYS A 217 17.62 16.29 -8.38
N ALA A 218 17.81 15.01 -8.12
CA ALA A 218 18.58 14.11 -8.97
C ALA A 218 17.89 12.73 -9.11
N PRO A 219 18.22 11.94 -10.15
CA PRO A 219 17.72 10.57 -10.30
C PRO A 219 18.05 9.67 -9.10
N GLU A 220 19.16 9.93 -8.44
CA GLU A 220 19.62 9.21 -7.26
C GLU A 220 18.67 9.42 -6.06
N ASP A 221 18.16 10.64 -5.87
CA ASP A 221 17.18 10.97 -4.82
C ASP A 221 15.87 10.21 -5.06
N TYR A 222 15.40 10.18 -6.31
CA TYR A 222 14.22 9.41 -6.70
C TYR A 222 14.44 7.91 -6.46
N TRP A 223 15.60 7.37 -6.89
CA TRP A 223 15.90 5.96 -6.73
C TRP A 223 15.94 5.55 -5.25
N GLN A 224 16.53 6.39 -4.40
CA GLN A 224 16.54 6.16 -2.97
C GLN A 224 15.11 6.18 -2.38
N ALA A 225 14.28 7.16 -2.76
CA ALA A 225 12.89 7.22 -2.34
C ALA A 225 12.10 5.97 -2.77
N PHE A 226 12.33 5.47 -3.99
CA PHE A 226 11.74 4.20 -4.44
C PHE A 226 12.19 3.03 -3.56
N LEU A 227 13.47 2.91 -3.24
CA LEU A 227 14.00 1.85 -2.36
C LEU A 227 13.44 1.91 -0.94
N ASP A 228 13.09 3.10 -0.47
CA ASP A 228 12.51 3.32 0.87
C ASP A 228 11.01 2.98 0.90
N LEU A 229 10.34 2.93 -0.26
CA LEU A 229 8.92 2.62 -0.39
C LEU A 229 8.63 1.18 -0.84
N ALA A 230 9.54 0.56 -1.59
CA ALA A 230 9.29 -0.69 -2.32
C ALA A 230 9.82 -1.93 -1.57
N GLY A 231 9.15 -2.33 -0.47
CA GLY A 231 9.55 -3.47 0.33
C GLY A 231 9.73 -4.76 -0.47
N GLY A 232 8.78 -5.08 -1.34
CA GLY A 232 8.88 -6.26 -2.21
C GLY A 232 10.07 -6.25 -3.17
N ALA A 233 10.46 -5.07 -3.67
CA ALA A 233 11.65 -4.90 -4.51
C ALA A 233 12.94 -4.93 -3.68
N ALA A 234 12.93 -4.32 -2.49
CA ALA A 234 14.11 -4.18 -1.63
C ALA A 234 14.78 -5.53 -1.32
N GLY A 235 14.00 -6.56 -0.97
CA GLY A 235 14.52 -7.90 -0.69
C GLY A 235 15.14 -8.59 -1.90
N SER A 236 14.74 -8.23 -3.11
CA SER A 236 15.34 -8.74 -4.36
C SER A 236 16.58 -7.93 -4.74
N LEU A 237 16.50 -6.62 -4.65
CA LEU A 237 17.57 -5.70 -5.01
C LEU A 237 18.78 -5.81 -4.06
N SER A 238 18.54 -6.03 -2.76
CA SER A 238 19.63 -6.19 -1.77
C SER A 238 20.58 -7.36 -2.06
N ARG A 239 20.21 -8.27 -2.95
CA ARG A 239 21.01 -9.45 -3.35
C ARG A 239 21.75 -9.24 -4.66
N LEU A 240 21.56 -8.10 -5.34
CA LEU A 240 22.21 -7.81 -6.60
C LEU A 240 23.64 -7.32 -6.39
N PRO A 241 24.57 -7.62 -7.31
CA PRO A 241 25.91 -7.04 -7.32
C PRO A 241 25.85 -5.50 -7.35
N ALA A 242 26.80 -4.84 -6.70
CA ALA A 242 26.88 -3.38 -6.64
C ALA A 242 26.90 -2.73 -8.05
N GLU A 243 27.57 -3.38 -9.01
CA GLU A 243 27.61 -2.92 -10.41
C GLU A 243 26.21 -2.88 -11.06
N ILE A 244 25.36 -3.87 -10.78
CA ILE A 244 23.97 -3.89 -11.29
C ILE A 244 23.14 -2.84 -10.61
N LEU A 245 23.28 -2.62 -9.30
CA LEU A 245 22.61 -1.54 -8.58
C LEU A 245 22.99 -0.16 -9.13
N ALA A 246 24.26 0.07 -9.41
CA ALA A 246 24.73 1.31 -10.05
C ALA A 246 24.15 1.51 -11.45
N LYS A 247 24.02 0.44 -12.25
CA LYS A 247 23.34 0.48 -13.56
C LYS A 247 21.85 0.85 -13.44
N LEU A 248 21.16 0.31 -12.45
CA LEU A 248 19.76 0.66 -12.20
C LEU A 248 19.63 2.12 -11.79
N GLN A 249 20.43 2.57 -10.84
CA GLN A 249 20.43 3.95 -10.36
C GLN A 249 20.74 4.96 -11.49
N GLY A 250 21.75 4.71 -12.31
CA GLY A 250 22.05 5.56 -13.47
C GLY A 250 21.00 5.42 -14.59
N GLY A 251 20.45 4.21 -14.76
CA GLY A 251 19.48 3.93 -15.81
C GLY A 251 18.13 4.58 -15.60
N VAL A 252 17.72 4.85 -14.35
CA VAL A 252 16.41 5.44 -14.04
C VAL A 252 16.24 6.88 -14.57
N ALA A 253 17.35 7.57 -14.80
CA ALA A 253 17.33 8.92 -15.39
C ALA A 253 16.61 8.95 -16.76
N GLN A 254 16.68 7.85 -17.53
CA GLN A 254 15.97 7.74 -18.80
C GLN A 254 14.45 7.77 -18.61
N GLU A 255 13.96 7.07 -17.60
CA GLU A 255 12.52 7.00 -17.29
C GLU A 255 12.01 8.31 -16.67
N LEU A 256 12.90 9.05 -16.01
CA LEU A 256 12.58 10.35 -15.40
C LEU A 256 12.63 11.53 -16.37
N ALA A 257 13.25 11.37 -17.54
CA ALA A 257 13.42 12.46 -18.51
C ALA A 257 12.12 13.22 -18.84
N PRO A 258 10.93 12.58 -18.99
CA PRO A 258 9.67 13.29 -19.23
C PRO A 258 9.21 14.20 -18.09
N TYR A 259 9.75 14.03 -16.89
CA TYR A 259 9.36 14.73 -15.68
C TYR A 259 10.35 15.82 -15.25
N LEU A 260 11.33 16.13 -16.10
CA LEU A 260 12.31 17.19 -15.85
C LEU A 260 11.60 18.54 -15.75
N CYS A 261 11.86 19.29 -14.68
CA CYS A 261 11.26 20.58 -14.40
C CYS A 261 12.27 21.49 -13.69
N GLY A 262 12.81 22.48 -14.42
CA GLY A 262 13.91 23.31 -13.93
C GLY A 262 15.18 22.47 -13.71
N GLU A 263 15.77 22.57 -12.53
CA GLU A 263 17.00 21.85 -12.16
C GLU A 263 16.72 20.47 -11.50
N GLY A 264 15.47 19.97 -11.56
CA GLY A 264 15.09 18.69 -10.93
C GLY A 264 13.91 18.03 -11.61
N TYR A 265 13.29 17.10 -10.93
CA TYR A 265 12.18 16.29 -11.41
C TYR A 265 10.93 16.55 -10.57
N ARG A 266 9.77 16.68 -11.23
CA ARG A 266 8.47 16.80 -10.56
C ARG A 266 7.53 15.72 -11.11
N LEU A 267 7.07 14.85 -10.22
CA LEU A 267 6.19 13.73 -10.53
C LEU A 267 4.84 13.94 -9.86
N THR A 268 3.77 13.78 -10.64
CA THR A 268 2.40 13.71 -10.13
C THR A 268 1.92 12.28 -10.26
N SER A 269 1.68 11.61 -9.15
CA SER A 269 1.19 10.23 -9.12
C SER A 269 -0.25 10.20 -8.62
N ARG A 270 -1.10 9.37 -9.25
CA ARG A 270 -2.50 9.21 -8.87
C ARG A 270 -2.72 7.99 -8.01
N VAL A 271 -3.56 8.17 -6.99
CA VAL A 271 -4.02 7.14 -6.07
C VAL A 271 -5.53 7.15 -6.10
N LEU A 272 -6.16 5.99 -6.19
CA LEU A 272 -7.59 5.84 -6.00
C LEU A 272 -7.87 5.66 -4.51
N ILE A 273 -8.82 6.43 -4.00
CA ILE A 273 -9.39 6.27 -2.66
C ILE A 273 -10.81 5.74 -2.84
N ALA A 274 -11.09 4.57 -2.30
CA ALA A 274 -12.40 3.96 -2.38
C ALA A 274 -13.00 3.80 -0.99
N THR A 275 -14.25 4.18 -0.84
CA THR A 275 -15.05 3.96 0.37
C THR A 275 -16.29 3.14 0.06
N ALA A 276 -16.73 2.33 1.02
CA ALA A 276 -17.98 1.59 0.90
C ALA A 276 -18.51 1.23 2.29
N SER A 277 -19.81 0.99 2.41
CA SER A 277 -20.50 0.72 3.67
C SER A 277 -20.86 -0.76 3.80
N ARG A 278 -20.84 -1.30 5.01
CA ARG A 278 -21.53 -2.56 5.33
C ARG A 278 -22.99 -2.26 5.63
N ALA A 279 -23.89 -2.82 4.84
CA ALA A 279 -25.34 -2.63 5.06
C ALA A 279 -25.76 -2.97 6.48
N GLN A 280 -26.77 -2.27 6.98
CA GLN A 280 -27.45 -2.66 8.22
C GLN A 280 -28.32 -3.90 7.95
N PRO A 281 -28.46 -4.83 8.90
CA PRO A 281 -29.46 -5.88 8.76
C PRO A 281 -30.85 -5.23 8.62
N VAL A 282 -31.64 -5.72 7.70
CA VAL A 282 -33.06 -5.34 7.53
C VAL A 282 -33.87 -5.87 8.70
#